data_c469966cdd179177f4d4c07430a84118
#
_entry.id   c469966cdd179177f4d4c07430a84118
#
_cell.length_a   1.000
_cell.length_b   1.000
_cell.length_c   1.000
_cell.angle_alpha   90.00
_cell.angle_beta   90.00
_cell.angle_gamma   90.00
#
_symmetry.space_group_name_H-M   'P 1'
#
loop_
_entity.id
_entity.type
_entity.pdbx_description
1 polymer ?
#
loop_
_entity_poly.entity_id
_entity_poly.type
_entity_poly.pdbx_seq_one_letter_code
_entity_poly.pdbx_strand_id
1 'polypeptide(L)'
;EILIGLVGSEMCIRDRFYDHASGQHMRATLQSLKEAIGVQSPTIKVTTCTGATVTCSDGETTLEGTGSTEFELPNVGNWTVTATLNEQTATQVVEVNGTLLYEVDLMITEGIAVTTQPNKKSYYIGEAFDPAGMVVTATFADDTTENVTDDCTFSPATISKDTTAITVSYQRGGIKKTASVAVTVRVLASIEISNPPTKTAYKYGEVFSPAGMAVTARYTDGQSRAATGYTYSPTGALKLSDTTITVSYTEGDVTKTTTQAITVAKVLDRIAVTTPPNRTSYFSGEQFSTAGMVVTAYYTDGSSGAVTGYTYSPTGALAAGNTTITVSYTEGDVTKTTTQAIKVTTVNTTLDSNSWATIKAVSDAGKGDNYWDVGDTRNIVINGNVGESVYKNITIAAFIIGFNHNSIIEGNNKIHFQIGKISNKLIGLCDGRYGSSVSGSGYFSMNTYRTNAGGWNDSYMRKTLLGNSGTPSSPPSNSLLAAISADLRAVMKDVRKFTDNTGGGADHVSYVTGTTDYLFLLAEFEYHGSRTYANSAEKNYQKQYDYYKAGNSKVHNRFENPESAVNAWTRSAYAGRNDGFCLVYTDGTPSTDDADTSRALAPGFAV
;
A
#
# COMPACT_ATOMS: atom_id res chain seq x y z
N GLU A 1 -68.53 75.86 -13.68
CA GLU A 1 -67.40 74.94 -13.43
C GLU A 1 -66.23 75.77 -12.91
N ILE A 2 -65.79 75.52 -11.66
CA ILE A 2 -64.60 76.19 -11.06
C ILE A 2 -63.48 75.20 -11.13
N LEU A 3 -62.49 75.37 -12.00
CA LEU A 3 -61.28 74.64 -12.08
C LEU A 3 -60.27 75.29 -11.12
N ILE A 4 -59.96 74.62 -9.97
CA ILE A 4 -58.91 75.08 -9.02
C ILE A 4 -57.67 74.33 -9.39
N GLY A 5 -56.73 74.95 -10.12
CA GLY A 5 -55.37 74.45 -10.30
C GLY A 5 -54.45 75.09 -9.22
N LEU A 6 -53.98 74.30 -8.28
CA LEU A 6 -52.94 74.66 -7.29
C LEU A 6 -51.58 74.71 -7.93
N VAL A 7 -50.95 75.85 -8.06
CA VAL A 7 -49.48 75.99 -8.15
C VAL A 7 -49.06 77.34 -7.54
N GLY A 8 -48.26 77.28 -6.49
CA GLY A 8 -47.36 78.36 -6.08
C GLY A 8 -47.99 79.48 -5.21
N SER A 9 -47.23 79.85 -4.17
CA SER A 9 -47.48 80.99 -3.31
C SER A 9 -47.80 82.25 -4.11
N GLU A 10 -48.86 82.96 -3.67
CA GLU A 10 -49.42 84.21 -4.26
C GLU A 10 -50.29 84.01 -5.47
N MET A 11 -51.44 83.37 -5.33
CA MET A 11 -52.55 83.65 -6.22
C MET A 11 -53.49 84.65 -5.52
N CYS A 12 -53.28 85.91 -5.81
CA CYS A 12 -54.29 86.96 -5.62
C CYS A 12 -55.46 86.63 -6.53
N ILE A 13 -56.47 85.97 -5.98
CA ILE A 13 -57.74 85.81 -6.72
C ILE A 13 -58.38 87.19 -6.82
N ARG A 14 -58.11 87.83 -7.94
CA ARG A 14 -58.84 89.04 -8.35
C ARG A 14 -60.05 88.60 -9.17
N ASP A 15 -60.93 87.81 -8.58
CA ASP A 15 -62.20 87.59 -9.23
C ASP A 15 -63.28 88.50 -8.55
N ARG A 16 -63.87 89.25 -9.35
CA ARG A 16 -65.01 90.12 -8.98
C ARG A 16 -66.27 89.29 -9.14
N PHE A 17 -66.87 88.96 -8.00
CA PHE A 17 -68.27 88.52 -8.06
C PHE A 17 -69.15 89.72 -8.36
N TYR A 18 -69.99 89.55 -9.33
CA TYR A 18 -70.98 90.60 -9.76
C TYR A 18 -72.34 90.29 -9.14
N ASP A 19 -72.76 91.13 -8.21
CA ASP A 19 -74.11 91.01 -7.68
C ASP A 19 -75.08 91.67 -8.64
N HIS A 20 -75.90 90.87 -9.26
CA HIS A 20 -76.91 91.30 -10.25
C HIS A 20 -78.03 92.15 -9.60
N ALA A 21 -78.19 92.09 -8.28
CA ALA A 21 -79.28 92.86 -7.61
C ALA A 21 -78.83 94.27 -7.21
N SER A 22 -77.56 94.50 -6.94
CA SER A 22 -76.98 95.78 -6.50
C SER A 22 -76.07 96.45 -7.52
N GLY A 23 -75.62 95.78 -8.55
CA GLY A 23 -74.72 96.31 -9.57
C GLY A 23 -73.29 96.56 -9.10
N GLN A 24 -72.87 96.00 -7.99
CA GLN A 24 -71.56 96.22 -7.39
C GLN A 24 -70.66 95.00 -7.39
N HIS A 25 -69.35 95.23 -7.51
CA HIS A 25 -68.33 94.20 -7.37
C HIS A 25 -67.89 94.14 -5.91
N MET A 26 -68.09 92.98 -5.30
CA MET A 26 -67.60 92.74 -3.97
C MET A 26 -66.26 91.98 -4.01
N ARG A 27 -65.33 92.34 -3.09
CA ARG A 27 -64.07 91.60 -2.86
C ARG A 27 -64.32 90.65 -1.70
N ALA A 28 -64.15 89.35 -1.97
CA ALA A 28 -64.10 88.34 -0.92
C ALA A 28 -62.67 88.10 -0.56
N THR A 29 -62.35 87.95 0.72
CA THR A 29 -61.09 87.47 1.18
C THR A 29 -61.00 85.94 1.05
N LEU A 30 -59.88 85.39 0.91
CA LEU A 30 -59.70 83.95 0.85
C LEU A 30 -60.35 83.22 2.06
N GLN A 31 -60.43 83.90 3.21
CA GLN A 31 -61.08 83.42 4.43
C GLN A 31 -62.61 83.34 4.26
N SER A 32 -63.27 84.41 3.76
CA SER A 32 -64.69 84.42 3.56
C SER A 32 -65.12 83.45 2.44
N LEU A 33 -64.24 83.12 1.49
CA LEU A 33 -64.48 82.09 0.46
C LEU A 33 -64.39 80.68 1.06
N LYS A 34 -63.43 80.41 1.93
CA LYS A 34 -63.31 79.14 2.63
C LYS A 34 -64.55 78.88 3.51
N GLU A 35 -65.01 79.85 4.24
CA GLU A 35 -66.25 79.77 5.05
C GLU A 35 -67.50 79.50 4.20
N ALA A 36 -67.59 80.11 3.04
CA ALA A 36 -68.73 79.93 2.12
C ALA A 36 -68.78 78.55 1.45
N ILE A 37 -67.68 77.89 1.22
CA ILE A 37 -67.56 76.55 0.62
C ILE A 37 -67.40 75.40 1.62
N GLY A 38 -67.36 75.67 2.96
CA GLY A 38 -67.30 74.67 4.04
C GLY A 38 -65.97 73.89 4.11
N VAL A 39 -64.87 74.51 3.65
CA VAL A 39 -63.54 73.92 3.80
C VAL A 39 -63.11 74.02 5.29
N GLN A 40 -63.02 72.93 5.95
CA GLN A 40 -62.46 72.86 7.35
C GLN A 40 -61.00 73.17 7.32
N SER A 41 -60.56 74.01 8.26
CA SER A 41 -59.14 74.28 8.50
C SER A 41 -58.44 73.03 9.16
N PRO A 42 -57.22 72.72 8.76
CA PRO A 42 -56.45 71.66 9.47
C PRO A 42 -56.27 72.02 10.95
N THR A 43 -56.33 71.02 11.81
CA THR A 43 -56.25 71.20 13.24
C THR A 43 -55.08 70.39 13.77
N ILE A 44 -54.24 70.97 14.65
CA ILE A 44 -53.30 70.26 15.49
C ILE A 44 -53.87 70.11 16.88
N LYS A 45 -54.12 68.89 17.29
CA LYS A 45 -54.46 68.53 18.68
C LYS A 45 -53.25 68.16 19.45
N VAL A 46 -52.91 68.90 20.47
CA VAL A 46 -51.76 68.72 21.32
C VAL A 46 -52.17 68.04 22.61
N THR A 47 -51.53 66.95 22.96
CA THR A 47 -51.61 66.36 24.28
C THR A 47 -50.31 66.70 25.03
N THR A 48 -50.43 67.32 26.23
CA THR A 48 -49.26 67.67 27.05
C THR A 48 -49.62 67.71 28.55
N CYS A 49 -48.66 68.00 29.39
CA CYS A 49 -48.84 68.13 30.84
C CYS A 49 -49.82 69.23 31.19
N THR A 50 -50.58 69.04 32.27
CA THR A 50 -51.47 70.06 32.79
C THR A 50 -50.67 71.31 33.20
N GLY A 51 -51.12 72.48 32.73
CA GLY A 51 -50.47 73.76 33.01
C GLY A 51 -49.28 74.10 32.10
N ALA A 52 -48.87 73.26 31.20
CA ALA A 52 -47.82 73.58 30.21
C ALA A 52 -48.31 74.71 29.26
N THR A 53 -47.44 75.70 29.01
CA THR A 53 -47.64 76.65 27.91
C THR A 53 -47.33 75.93 26.58
N VAL A 54 -48.25 76.06 25.63
CA VAL A 54 -48.08 75.48 24.32
C VAL A 54 -48.03 76.55 23.24
N THR A 55 -47.03 76.55 22.44
CA THR A 55 -46.91 77.37 21.23
C THR A 55 -46.93 76.52 19.97
N CYS A 56 -47.65 76.97 18.94
CA CYS A 56 -47.72 76.33 17.66
C CYS A 56 -47.39 77.40 16.61
N SER A 57 -46.24 77.27 15.93
CA SER A 57 -45.73 78.29 15.02
C SER A 57 -45.19 77.75 13.72
N ASP A 58 -45.44 78.42 12.62
CA ASP A 58 -44.91 78.22 11.28
C ASP A 58 -43.70 79.15 10.97
N GLY A 59 -43.35 80.02 11.95
CA GLY A 59 -42.30 81.03 11.85
C GLY A 59 -42.85 82.42 11.51
N GLU A 60 -44.08 82.52 10.96
CA GLU A 60 -44.77 83.79 10.71
C GLU A 60 -45.93 83.97 11.66
N THR A 61 -46.70 82.96 11.89
CA THR A 61 -47.83 82.91 12.81
C THR A 61 -47.51 82.05 13.99
N THR A 62 -47.83 82.54 15.19
CA THR A 62 -47.72 81.79 16.43
C THR A 62 -49.06 81.74 17.15
N LEU A 63 -49.55 80.58 17.45
CA LEU A 63 -50.74 80.29 18.23
C LEU A 63 -50.29 79.80 19.62
N GLU A 64 -50.98 80.25 20.65
CA GLU A 64 -50.67 79.94 22.03
C GLU A 64 -51.86 79.28 22.72
N GLY A 65 -51.52 78.34 23.65
CA GLY A 65 -52.49 77.63 24.49
C GLY A 65 -51.90 77.16 25.78
N THR A 66 -52.69 76.51 26.59
CA THR A 66 -52.24 76.01 27.90
C THR A 66 -52.80 74.63 28.13
N GLY A 67 -51.94 73.68 28.53
CA GLY A 67 -52.31 72.30 28.70
C GLY A 67 -52.64 71.60 27.36
N SER A 68 -53.32 70.49 27.41
CA SER A 68 -53.80 69.83 26.20
C SER A 68 -54.79 70.72 25.48
N THR A 69 -54.50 71.06 24.24
CA THR A 69 -55.22 72.05 23.47
C THR A 69 -55.28 71.68 21.95
N GLU A 70 -56.20 72.41 21.22
CA GLU A 70 -56.35 72.25 19.79
C GLU A 70 -56.15 73.63 19.11
N PHE A 71 -55.37 73.60 17.98
CA PHE A 71 -55.13 74.77 17.16
C PHE A 71 -55.69 74.59 15.77
N GLU A 72 -56.58 75.47 15.41
CA GLU A 72 -57.00 75.59 14.01
C GLU A 72 -55.92 76.34 13.22
N LEU A 73 -55.45 75.83 12.16
CA LEU A 73 -54.30 76.37 11.44
C LEU A 73 -54.81 77.21 10.23
N PRO A 74 -54.27 78.40 10.02
CA PRO A 74 -54.66 79.25 8.91
C PRO A 74 -54.14 78.76 7.57
N ASN A 75 -53.02 77.97 7.58
CA ASN A 75 -52.32 77.50 6.36
C ASN A 75 -51.72 76.12 6.53
N VAL A 76 -51.37 75.49 5.41
CA VAL A 76 -50.53 74.28 5.39
C VAL A 76 -49.06 74.66 5.42
N GLY A 77 -48.21 73.75 5.81
CA GLY A 77 -46.75 73.93 5.92
C GLY A 77 -46.16 73.24 7.16
N ASN A 78 -44.91 73.51 7.50
CA ASN A 78 -44.26 72.98 8.69
C ASN A 78 -44.62 73.85 9.94
N TRP A 79 -45.25 73.23 10.91
CA TRP A 79 -45.61 73.86 12.16
C TRP A 79 -44.76 73.26 13.29
N THR A 80 -44.04 74.10 14.04
CA THR A 80 -43.31 73.70 15.23
C THR A 80 -44.23 73.85 16.44
N VAL A 81 -44.56 72.77 17.08
CA VAL A 81 -45.35 72.73 18.29
C VAL A 81 -44.38 72.53 19.47
N THR A 82 -44.45 73.41 20.44
CA THR A 82 -43.60 73.37 21.64
C THR A 82 -44.50 73.52 22.91
N ALA A 83 -44.34 72.57 23.83
CA ALA A 83 -44.90 72.59 25.15
C ALA A 83 -43.82 72.91 26.16
N THR A 84 -44.06 73.81 27.09
CA THR A 84 -43.13 74.26 28.13
C THR A 84 -43.77 74.22 29.50
N LEU A 85 -43.16 73.56 30.47
CA LEU A 85 -43.55 73.52 31.88
C LEU A 85 -42.31 73.42 32.76
N ASN A 86 -42.20 74.17 33.85
CA ASN A 86 -41.05 74.11 34.77
C ASN A 86 -39.68 74.23 34.07
N GLU A 87 -39.58 75.16 33.10
CA GLU A 87 -38.37 75.39 32.29
C GLU A 87 -37.95 74.19 31.39
N GLN A 88 -38.73 73.13 31.39
CA GLN A 88 -38.53 72.02 30.46
C GLN A 88 -39.43 72.18 29.24
N THR A 89 -38.92 71.77 28.07
CA THR A 89 -39.63 71.84 26.76
C THR A 89 -39.66 70.56 26.05
N ALA A 90 -40.82 70.25 25.46
CA ALA A 90 -40.98 69.19 24.45
C ALA A 90 -41.39 69.88 23.15
N THR A 91 -40.77 69.44 22.02
CA THR A 91 -41.00 70.10 20.76
C THR A 91 -41.13 69.04 19.63
N GLN A 92 -42.07 69.27 18.71
CA GLN A 92 -42.24 68.47 17.53
C GLN A 92 -42.57 69.35 16.31
N VAL A 93 -41.98 69.05 15.19
CA VAL A 93 -42.33 69.67 13.92
C VAL A 93 -43.37 68.78 13.21
N VAL A 94 -44.48 69.42 12.79
CA VAL A 94 -45.58 68.73 12.11
C VAL A 94 -45.68 69.30 10.69
N GLU A 95 -45.53 68.45 9.70
CA GLU A 95 -45.78 68.81 8.30
C GLU A 95 -47.28 68.71 8.01
N VAL A 96 -47.92 69.86 7.94
CA VAL A 96 -49.34 69.95 7.67
C VAL A 96 -49.60 70.06 6.15
N ASN A 97 -50.13 68.96 5.59
CA ASN A 97 -50.29 68.80 4.15
C ASN A 97 -51.74 68.61 3.65
N GLY A 98 -52.70 69.00 4.51
CA GLY A 98 -54.14 68.98 4.16
C GLY A 98 -54.95 67.90 4.89
N THR A 99 -54.36 67.12 5.79
CA THR A 99 -55.09 66.27 6.73
C THR A 99 -55.85 67.19 7.72
N LEU A 100 -57.08 66.81 8.08
CA LEU A 100 -57.92 67.71 8.93
C LEU A 100 -57.49 67.68 10.40
N LEU A 101 -56.91 66.60 10.89
CA LEU A 101 -56.47 66.49 12.28
C LEU A 101 -55.09 65.90 12.35
N TYR A 102 -54.18 66.53 13.06
CA TYR A 102 -52.85 66.06 13.44
C TYR A 102 -52.78 65.91 14.95
N GLU A 103 -52.49 64.74 15.45
CA GLU A 103 -52.30 64.51 16.88
C GLU A 103 -50.81 64.63 17.20
N VAL A 104 -50.50 65.41 18.22
CA VAL A 104 -49.15 65.70 18.70
C VAL A 104 -49.09 65.41 20.20
N ASP A 105 -48.19 64.55 20.58
CA ASP A 105 -47.98 64.20 21.98
C ASP A 105 -46.67 64.82 22.50
N LEU A 106 -46.77 65.82 23.36
CA LEU A 106 -45.67 66.56 23.91
C LEU A 106 -45.67 66.48 25.46
N MET A 107 -46.00 65.31 26.02
CA MET A 107 -45.84 65.11 27.46
C MET A 107 -44.37 65.32 27.84
N ILE A 108 -44.13 66.24 28.83
CA ILE A 108 -42.80 66.60 29.31
C ILE A 108 -42.38 65.59 30.39
N THR A 109 -41.53 64.63 29.98
CA THR A 109 -41.05 63.56 30.87
C THR A 109 -39.96 64.13 31.82
N GLU A 110 -40.22 64.16 33.10
CA GLU A 110 -39.24 64.60 34.14
C GLU A 110 -38.23 63.49 34.47
N GLY A 111 -38.70 62.22 34.51
CA GLY A 111 -37.86 61.09 34.83
C GLY A 111 -38.54 59.73 34.52
N ILE A 112 -37.77 58.66 34.54
CA ILE A 112 -38.28 57.30 34.58
C ILE A 112 -37.63 56.52 35.74
N ALA A 113 -38.40 55.59 36.28
CA ALA A 113 -37.91 54.71 37.35
C ALA A 113 -38.36 53.27 37.06
N VAL A 114 -37.47 52.29 37.33
CA VAL A 114 -37.84 50.88 37.35
C VAL A 114 -38.51 50.59 38.69
N THR A 115 -39.81 50.58 38.73
CA THR A 115 -40.62 50.41 39.95
C THR A 115 -40.80 48.92 40.30
N THR A 116 -40.77 48.04 39.33
CA THR A 116 -40.70 46.59 39.56
C THR A 116 -39.55 46.03 38.74
N GLN A 117 -38.70 45.24 39.40
CA GLN A 117 -37.55 44.63 38.76
C GLN A 117 -37.98 43.45 37.87
N PRO A 118 -37.23 43.13 36.77
CA PRO A 118 -37.52 41.99 35.95
C PRO A 118 -37.39 40.67 36.74
N ASN A 119 -38.15 39.63 36.34
CA ASN A 119 -38.13 38.33 36.98
C ASN A 119 -36.77 37.65 36.83
N LYS A 120 -36.10 37.83 35.68
CA LYS A 120 -34.77 37.29 35.40
C LYS A 120 -33.70 38.35 35.63
N LYS A 121 -32.71 38.05 36.50
CA LYS A 121 -31.59 38.94 36.79
C LYS A 121 -30.23 38.35 36.50
N SER A 122 -30.18 37.03 36.19
CA SER A 122 -28.93 36.32 35.90
C SER A 122 -29.00 35.74 34.49
N TYR A 123 -27.97 36.01 33.70
CA TYR A 123 -27.92 35.71 32.27
C TYR A 123 -26.63 34.99 31.91
N TYR A 124 -26.68 34.14 30.90
CA TYR A 124 -25.50 33.64 30.21
C TYR A 124 -25.01 34.65 29.18
N ILE A 125 -23.74 34.56 28.81
CA ILE A 125 -23.18 35.38 27.75
C ILE A 125 -23.91 35.04 26.44
N GLY A 126 -24.27 36.08 25.66
CA GLY A 126 -25.01 35.95 24.41
C GLY A 126 -26.52 35.89 24.56
N GLU A 127 -27.07 35.82 25.77
CA GLU A 127 -28.52 35.92 25.94
C GLU A 127 -29.02 37.35 25.73
N ALA A 128 -30.26 37.45 25.26
CA ALA A 128 -30.96 38.73 25.24
C ALA A 128 -31.50 39.07 26.63
N PHE A 129 -31.58 40.39 26.93
CA PHE A 129 -32.25 40.86 28.13
C PHE A 129 -33.74 40.51 28.06
N ASP A 130 -34.28 39.99 29.15
CA ASP A 130 -35.70 39.63 29.27
C ASP A 130 -36.38 40.61 30.26
N PRO A 131 -37.23 41.55 29.78
CA PRO A 131 -37.94 42.50 30.61
C PRO A 131 -39.16 41.92 31.32
N ALA A 132 -39.48 40.62 31.12
CA ALA A 132 -40.71 40.06 31.69
C ALA A 132 -40.85 40.30 33.20
N GLY A 133 -42.01 40.80 33.60
CA GLY A 133 -42.33 41.18 34.98
C GLY A 133 -41.75 42.51 35.47
N MET A 134 -41.02 43.24 34.59
CA MET A 134 -40.53 44.57 34.89
C MET A 134 -41.65 45.63 34.70
N VAL A 135 -41.63 46.67 35.53
CA VAL A 135 -42.48 47.85 35.34
C VAL A 135 -41.59 49.09 35.36
N VAL A 136 -41.71 49.87 34.30
CA VAL A 136 -41.08 51.20 34.21
C VAL A 136 -42.15 52.25 34.27
N THR A 137 -42.02 53.19 35.25
CA THR A 137 -42.95 54.27 35.46
C THR A 137 -42.29 55.59 35.06
N ALA A 138 -42.89 56.29 34.13
CA ALA A 138 -42.52 57.67 33.82
C ALA A 138 -43.26 58.66 34.79
N THR A 139 -42.54 59.68 35.22
CA THR A 139 -43.10 60.83 35.91
C THR A 139 -42.99 62.02 34.99
N PHE A 140 -44.11 62.72 34.83
CA PHE A 140 -44.19 63.91 33.97
C PHE A 140 -44.10 65.22 34.84
N ALA A 141 -43.85 66.35 34.22
CA ALA A 141 -43.63 67.64 34.86
C ALA A 141 -44.86 68.18 35.59
N ASP A 142 -46.01 67.53 35.46
CA ASP A 142 -47.25 67.84 36.22
C ASP A 142 -47.51 66.81 37.33
N ASP A 143 -46.45 66.10 37.80
CA ASP A 143 -46.49 65.04 38.80
C ASP A 143 -47.35 63.80 38.45
N THR A 144 -47.92 63.76 37.27
CA THR A 144 -48.62 62.51 36.78
C THR A 144 -47.65 61.41 36.43
N THR A 145 -48.10 60.16 36.54
CA THR A 145 -47.27 59.01 36.30
C THR A 145 -47.98 58.03 35.33
N GLU A 146 -47.19 57.37 34.49
CA GLU A 146 -47.68 56.36 33.49
C GLU A 146 -46.76 55.18 33.46
N ASN A 147 -47.32 53.97 33.27
CA ASN A 147 -46.53 52.77 32.95
C ASN A 147 -46.09 52.79 31.48
N VAL A 148 -44.80 52.95 31.23
CA VAL A 148 -44.20 53.11 29.92
C VAL A 148 -43.31 51.92 29.54
N THR A 149 -43.51 50.78 30.14
CA THR A 149 -42.66 49.60 30.00
C THR A 149 -42.55 49.16 28.54
N ASP A 150 -43.68 49.13 27.82
CA ASP A 150 -43.77 48.66 26.42
C ASP A 150 -43.14 49.66 25.43
N ASP A 151 -42.98 50.93 25.83
CA ASP A 151 -42.35 51.96 25.01
C ASP A 151 -40.85 52.13 25.31
N CYS A 152 -40.30 51.34 26.19
CA CYS A 152 -38.89 51.39 26.53
C CYS A 152 -38.01 50.56 25.60
N THR A 153 -36.81 51.05 25.38
CA THR A 153 -35.72 50.31 24.73
C THR A 153 -34.66 49.93 25.71
N PHE A 154 -33.96 48.82 25.42
CA PHE A 154 -32.96 48.21 26.34
C PHE A 154 -31.59 48.13 25.68
N SER A 155 -30.55 48.53 26.40
CA SER A 155 -29.16 48.47 25.89
C SER A 155 -28.19 48.09 26.99
N PRO A 156 -27.28 47.14 26.70
CA PRO A 156 -27.15 46.38 25.45
C PRO A 156 -28.30 45.38 25.25
N ALA A 157 -28.66 45.11 24.00
CA ALA A 157 -29.68 44.12 23.67
C ALA A 157 -29.22 42.67 23.93
N THR A 158 -27.90 42.43 23.91
CA THR A 158 -27.29 41.12 24.15
C THR A 158 -26.28 41.25 25.30
N ILE A 159 -26.30 40.29 26.21
CA ILE A 159 -25.48 40.28 27.42
C ILE A 159 -24.05 39.83 27.05
N SER A 160 -23.04 40.63 27.34
CA SER A 160 -21.61 40.28 27.25
C SER A 160 -21.05 39.94 28.63
N LYS A 161 -19.82 39.44 28.70
CA LYS A 161 -19.16 39.09 29.97
C LYS A 161 -18.99 40.26 30.93
N ASP A 162 -18.96 41.51 30.40
CA ASP A 162 -18.72 42.73 31.14
C ASP A 162 -20.02 43.51 31.41
N THR A 163 -21.18 42.99 31.04
CA THR A 163 -22.47 43.63 31.26
C THR A 163 -22.85 43.55 32.75
N THR A 164 -22.88 44.70 33.45
CA THR A 164 -23.29 44.79 34.85
C THR A 164 -24.67 45.38 35.03
N ALA A 165 -25.16 46.10 34.03
CA ALA A 165 -26.47 46.74 34.04
C ALA A 165 -27.02 46.88 32.61
N ILE A 166 -28.35 46.95 32.50
CA ILE A 166 -29.08 47.30 31.30
C ILE A 166 -29.60 48.73 31.45
N THR A 167 -29.28 49.57 30.47
CA THR A 167 -29.87 50.92 30.37
C THR A 167 -31.26 50.78 29.76
N VAL A 168 -32.24 51.19 30.51
CA VAL A 168 -33.63 51.33 30.07
C VAL A 168 -33.79 52.76 29.56
N SER A 169 -34.26 52.93 28.34
CA SER A 169 -34.45 54.24 27.73
C SER A 169 -35.91 54.43 27.29
N TYR A 170 -36.50 55.54 27.67
CA TYR A 170 -37.82 55.98 27.24
C TYR A 170 -37.68 57.35 26.57
N GLN A 171 -38.43 57.56 25.47
CA GLN A 171 -38.42 58.82 24.76
C GLN A 171 -39.84 59.21 24.36
N ARG A 172 -40.27 60.46 24.77
CA ARG A 172 -41.57 61.02 24.40
C ARG A 172 -41.41 62.55 24.21
N GLY A 173 -42.05 63.10 23.22
CA GLY A 173 -41.99 64.55 22.93
C GLY A 173 -40.57 65.08 22.70
N GLY A 174 -39.66 64.27 22.17
CA GLY A 174 -38.26 64.63 21.96
C GLY A 174 -37.38 64.52 23.22
N ILE A 175 -37.98 64.29 24.40
CA ILE A 175 -37.27 64.16 25.70
C ILE A 175 -36.91 62.66 25.92
N LYS A 176 -35.60 62.36 26.06
CA LYS A 176 -35.11 61.01 26.41
C LYS A 176 -34.69 60.95 27.87
N LYS A 177 -35.20 59.97 28.62
CA LYS A 177 -34.79 59.67 30.00
C LYS A 177 -34.31 58.23 30.08
N THR A 178 -33.45 57.96 31.03
CA THR A 178 -32.84 56.64 31.24
C THR A 178 -32.90 56.20 32.70
N ALA A 179 -33.05 54.91 32.89
CA ALA A 179 -32.89 54.22 34.16
C ALA A 179 -31.98 53.00 33.99
N SER A 180 -31.61 52.36 35.06
CA SER A 180 -30.66 51.24 35.02
C SER A 180 -31.21 50.05 35.78
N VAL A 181 -31.04 48.84 35.22
CA VAL A 181 -31.33 47.55 35.86
C VAL A 181 -30.03 46.79 36.02
N ALA A 182 -29.65 46.49 37.24
CA ALA A 182 -28.48 45.66 37.50
C ALA A 182 -28.75 44.21 37.10
N VAL A 183 -27.79 43.60 36.40
CA VAL A 183 -27.82 42.21 35.98
C VAL A 183 -26.55 41.51 36.43
N THR A 184 -26.64 40.20 36.61
CA THR A 184 -25.49 39.32 36.90
C THR A 184 -25.20 38.45 35.70
N VAL A 185 -23.95 38.37 35.28
CA VAL A 185 -23.54 37.51 34.15
C VAL A 185 -22.88 36.25 34.68
N ARG A 186 -23.36 35.11 34.22
CA ARG A 186 -22.75 33.82 34.44
C ARG A 186 -21.62 33.64 33.43
N VAL A 187 -20.40 33.87 33.90
CA VAL A 187 -19.22 33.73 33.03
C VAL A 187 -18.75 32.28 33.05
N LEU A 188 -18.43 31.74 31.89
CA LEU A 188 -17.90 30.38 31.70
C LEU A 188 -16.56 30.25 32.45
N ALA A 189 -16.52 29.45 33.52
CA ALA A 189 -15.34 29.24 34.37
C ALA A 189 -14.48 28.07 33.85
N SER A 190 -15.11 26.93 33.53
CA SER A 190 -14.44 25.73 33.01
C SER A 190 -15.42 24.85 32.22
N ILE A 191 -14.86 23.88 31.51
CA ILE A 191 -15.63 22.75 30.95
C ILE A 191 -15.04 21.45 31.48
N GLU A 192 -15.88 20.43 31.57
CA GLU A 192 -15.46 19.08 31.90
C GLU A 192 -16.17 18.07 31.01
N ILE A 193 -15.50 16.92 30.74
CA ILE A 193 -16.13 15.79 30.08
C ILE A 193 -16.87 14.99 31.14
N SER A 194 -18.18 15.15 31.19
CA SER A 194 -19.06 14.49 32.17
C SER A 194 -19.37 13.05 31.81
N ASN A 195 -19.25 12.68 30.52
CA ASN A 195 -19.29 11.31 30.04
C ASN A 195 -18.23 11.16 28.95
N PRO A 196 -17.29 10.20 29.07
CA PRO A 196 -16.29 9.97 28.04
C PRO A 196 -16.92 9.37 26.77
N PRO A 197 -16.25 9.49 25.61
CA PRO A 197 -16.70 8.84 24.38
C PRO A 197 -16.65 7.31 24.54
N THR A 198 -17.50 6.61 23.79
CA THR A 198 -17.59 5.14 23.83
C THR A 198 -16.33 4.46 23.31
N LYS A 199 -15.53 5.13 22.51
CA LYS A 199 -14.24 4.65 21.96
C LYS A 199 -13.12 5.59 22.38
N THR A 200 -12.10 5.01 23.02
CA THR A 200 -10.89 5.74 23.46
C THR A 200 -9.59 5.09 22.96
N ALA A 201 -9.69 3.87 22.39
CA ALA A 201 -8.56 3.17 21.78
C ALA A 201 -8.74 3.14 20.26
N TYR A 202 -7.73 3.60 19.54
CA TYR A 202 -7.72 3.78 18.09
C TYR A 202 -6.53 3.08 17.47
N LYS A 203 -6.64 2.73 16.20
CA LYS A 203 -5.51 2.35 15.35
C LYS A 203 -4.97 3.60 14.63
N TYR A 204 -3.69 3.58 14.26
CA TYR A 204 -3.09 4.62 13.44
C TYR A 204 -3.92 4.88 12.16
N GLY A 205 -4.20 6.15 11.88
CA GLY A 205 -5.00 6.57 10.73
C GLY A 205 -6.51 6.58 10.94
N GLU A 206 -7.03 6.08 12.06
CA GLU A 206 -8.47 6.24 12.40
C GLU A 206 -8.79 7.67 12.81
N VAL A 207 -10.05 8.05 12.70
CA VAL A 207 -10.55 9.37 13.11
C VAL A 207 -11.23 9.26 14.48
N PHE A 208 -11.04 10.29 15.33
CA PHE A 208 -11.71 10.37 16.63
C PHE A 208 -13.24 10.40 16.45
N SER A 209 -13.95 9.66 17.27
CA SER A 209 -15.41 9.67 17.36
C SER A 209 -15.87 10.20 18.72
N PRO A 210 -16.63 11.31 18.75
CA PRO A 210 -17.19 11.85 20.00
C PRO A 210 -18.47 11.10 20.44
N ALA A 211 -18.85 10.03 19.78
CA ALA A 211 -20.07 9.28 20.11
C ALA A 211 -20.14 8.90 21.58
N GLY A 212 -21.22 9.26 22.23
CA GLY A 212 -21.43 9.06 23.67
C GLY A 212 -20.76 10.10 24.59
N MET A 213 -19.91 11.01 24.04
CA MET A 213 -19.26 12.04 24.85
C MET A 213 -20.24 13.13 25.25
N ALA A 214 -20.26 13.48 26.53
CA ALA A 214 -21.00 14.62 27.05
C ALA A 214 -20.04 15.61 27.71
N VAL A 215 -20.25 16.90 27.44
CA VAL A 215 -19.46 18.01 28.03
C VAL A 215 -20.36 18.89 28.86
N THR A 216 -19.91 19.26 30.04
CA THR A 216 -20.62 20.14 30.94
C THR A 216 -19.83 21.43 31.11
N ALA A 217 -20.50 22.57 30.88
CA ALA A 217 -20.01 23.91 31.19
C ALA A 217 -20.29 24.25 32.65
N ARG A 218 -19.27 24.76 33.35
CA ARG A 218 -19.35 25.27 34.73
C ARG A 218 -19.11 26.76 34.75
N TYR A 219 -19.92 27.47 35.54
CA TYR A 219 -19.93 28.94 35.60
C TYR A 219 -19.40 29.47 36.92
N THR A 220 -19.07 30.75 36.94
CA THR A 220 -18.51 31.45 38.10
C THR A 220 -19.44 31.51 39.31
N ASP A 221 -20.75 31.35 39.10
CA ASP A 221 -21.77 31.31 40.16
C ASP A 221 -22.05 29.89 40.69
N GLY A 222 -21.26 28.90 40.26
CA GLY A 222 -21.40 27.47 40.64
C GLY A 222 -22.47 26.70 39.87
N GLN A 223 -23.19 27.36 38.97
CA GLN A 223 -24.16 26.68 38.10
C GLN A 223 -23.45 25.89 36.98
N SER A 224 -24.15 24.91 36.43
CA SER A 224 -23.67 24.14 35.33
C SER A 224 -24.77 23.82 34.33
N ARG A 225 -24.38 23.61 33.06
CA ARG A 225 -25.29 23.13 32.02
C ARG A 225 -24.54 22.25 30.99
N ALA A 226 -25.28 21.46 30.22
CA ALA A 226 -24.68 20.75 29.08
C ALA A 226 -24.14 21.75 28.07
N ALA A 227 -22.87 21.58 27.68
CA ALA A 227 -22.24 22.37 26.62
C ALA A 227 -22.55 21.69 25.26
N THR A 228 -23.40 22.33 24.45
CA THR A 228 -23.72 21.91 23.08
C THR A 228 -22.91 22.76 22.10
N GLY A 229 -22.53 22.17 20.96
CA GLY A 229 -21.73 22.88 19.93
C GLY A 229 -20.26 23.07 20.30
N TYR A 230 -19.72 22.25 21.22
CA TYR A 230 -18.27 22.19 21.46
C TYR A 230 -17.55 21.64 20.21
N THR A 231 -16.30 22.03 20.06
CA THR A 231 -15.39 21.54 19.02
C THR A 231 -14.31 20.67 19.64
N TYR A 232 -13.61 19.89 18.81
CA TYR A 232 -12.48 19.08 19.27
C TYR A 232 -11.36 19.01 18.23
N SER A 233 -10.16 18.72 18.68
CA SER A 233 -8.96 18.60 17.84
C SER A 233 -8.03 17.52 18.40
N PRO A 234 -7.40 16.71 17.52
CA PRO A 234 -7.48 16.71 16.06
C PRO A 234 -8.82 16.17 15.53
N THR A 235 -9.22 16.63 14.34
CA THR A 235 -10.42 16.15 13.62
C THR A 235 -10.10 15.20 12.48
N GLY A 236 -8.82 15.08 12.09
CA GLY A 236 -8.33 14.21 11.03
C GLY A 236 -7.87 12.85 11.53
N ALA A 237 -7.14 12.15 10.66
CA ALA A 237 -6.53 10.86 10.97
C ALA A 237 -5.55 10.97 12.16
N LEU A 238 -5.77 10.12 13.17
CA LEU A 238 -4.97 10.08 14.39
C LEU A 238 -3.58 9.50 14.12
N LYS A 239 -2.57 10.12 14.75
CA LYS A 239 -1.17 9.71 14.72
C LYS A 239 -0.80 9.01 16.03
N LEU A 240 0.29 8.27 16.01
CA LEU A 240 0.82 7.59 17.21
C LEU A 240 1.20 8.55 18.34
N SER A 241 1.48 9.83 18.02
CA SER A 241 1.76 10.90 18.98
C SER A 241 0.52 11.46 19.66
N ASP A 242 -0.68 11.17 19.14
CA ASP A 242 -1.92 11.73 19.65
C ASP A 242 -2.37 10.91 20.86
N THR A 243 -2.10 11.44 22.05
CA THR A 243 -2.47 10.82 23.33
C THR A 243 -3.71 11.44 23.95
N THR A 244 -4.14 12.59 23.42
CA THR A 244 -5.29 13.35 23.93
C THR A 244 -6.04 14.02 22.78
N ILE A 245 -7.35 14.19 22.99
CA ILE A 245 -8.22 15.05 22.19
C ILE A 245 -8.53 16.30 23.02
N THR A 246 -8.20 17.47 22.50
CA THR A 246 -8.57 18.74 23.10
C THR A 246 -10.01 19.07 22.73
N VAL A 247 -10.87 19.28 23.72
CA VAL A 247 -12.26 19.70 23.54
C VAL A 247 -12.35 21.18 23.95
N SER A 248 -13.00 21.99 23.10
CA SER A 248 -13.13 23.45 23.29
C SER A 248 -14.59 23.86 23.23
N TYR A 249 -15.00 24.72 24.14
CA TYR A 249 -16.33 25.31 24.16
C TYR A 249 -16.23 26.82 24.35
N THR A 250 -17.00 27.58 23.57
CA THR A 250 -16.97 29.04 23.56
C THR A 250 -18.37 29.59 23.82
N GLU A 251 -18.46 30.55 24.75
CA GLU A 251 -19.63 31.38 24.98
C GLU A 251 -19.24 32.86 24.84
N GLY A 252 -19.81 33.54 23.86
CA GLY A 252 -19.38 34.88 23.49
C GLY A 252 -17.89 34.89 23.13
N ASP A 253 -17.13 35.66 23.91
CA ASP A 253 -15.67 35.82 23.77
C ASP A 253 -14.86 34.93 24.74
N VAL A 254 -15.53 34.10 25.56
CA VAL A 254 -14.88 33.22 26.54
C VAL A 254 -14.79 31.81 26.04
N THR A 255 -13.56 31.32 25.80
CA THR A 255 -13.27 29.93 25.42
C THR A 255 -12.63 29.18 26.59
N LYS A 256 -13.09 27.96 26.84
CA LYS A 256 -12.50 27.00 27.77
C LYS A 256 -12.21 25.71 27.11
N THR A 257 -11.18 24.99 27.58
CA THR A 257 -10.75 23.72 27.02
C THR A 257 -10.62 22.64 28.09
N THR A 258 -10.79 21.41 27.70
CA THR A 258 -10.49 20.20 28.48
C THR A 258 -9.92 19.14 27.54
N THR A 259 -9.42 18.04 28.09
CA THR A 259 -8.81 16.97 27.25
C THR A 259 -9.43 15.63 27.56
N GLN A 260 -9.61 14.82 26.51
CA GLN A 260 -9.95 13.40 26.57
C GLN A 260 -8.71 12.59 26.25
N ALA A 261 -8.27 11.74 27.18
CA ALA A 261 -7.18 10.80 26.92
C ALA A 261 -7.61 9.71 25.91
N ILE A 262 -6.74 9.41 24.97
CA ILE A 262 -6.90 8.35 23.99
C ILE A 262 -5.61 7.54 23.87
N THR A 263 -5.70 6.35 23.24
CA THR A 263 -4.55 5.56 22.85
C THR A 263 -4.60 5.30 21.35
N VAL A 264 -3.47 5.41 20.67
CA VAL A 264 -3.36 5.08 19.24
C VAL A 264 -2.31 3.98 19.08
N ALA A 265 -2.77 2.78 18.64
CA ALA A 265 -1.90 1.63 18.44
C ALA A 265 -1.27 1.65 17.04
N LYS A 266 -0.02 1.17 16.95
CA LYS A 266 0.64 0.93 15.68
C LYS A 266 -0.10 -0.15 14.88
N VAL A 267 0.06 -0.11 13.56
CA VAL A 267 -0.54 -1.06 12.62
C VAL A 267 0.55 -1.65 11.74
N LEU A 268 0.40 -2.92 11.37
CA LEU A 268 1.28 -3.59 10.42
C LEU A 268 1.24 -2.85 9.06
N ASP A 269 2.37 -2.27 8.65
CA ASP A 269 2.49 -1.52 7.41
C ASP A 269 2.86 -2.43 6.23
N ARG A 270 3.93 -3.20 6.36
CA ARG A 270 4.43 -4.13 5.35
C ARG A 270 5.24 -5.25 5.98
N ILE A 271 5.49 -6.31 5.20
CA ILE A 271 6.47 -7.34 5.53
C ILE A 271 7.53 -7.44 4.42
N ALA A 272 8.69 -7.97 4.76
CA ALA A 272 9.74 -8.28 3.81
C ALA A 272 10.48 -9.56 4.21
N VAL A 273 10.94 -10.33 3.22
CA VAL A 273 11.94 -11.38 3.45
C VAL A 273 13.29 -10.68 3.57
N THR A 274 13.81 -10.58 4.78
CA THR A 274 15.09 -9.91 5.08
C THR A 274 16.29 -10.84 5.01
N THR A 275 16.06 -12.14 5.21
CA THR A 275 17.05 -13.18 4.94
C THR A 275 16.36 -14.23 4.06
N PRO A 276 16.88 -14.50 2.87
CA PRO A 276 16.33 -15.55 2.00
C PRO A 276 16.53 -16.93 2.64
N PRO A 277 15.74 -17.94 2.23
CA PRO A 277 15.94 -19.31 2.68
C PRO A 277 17.29 -19.85 2.19
N ASN A 278 17.83 -20.84 2.89
CA ASN A 278 19.09 -21.50 2.54
C ASN A 278 19.09 -22.07 1.12
N ARG A 279 17.91 -22.35 0.57
CA ARG A 279 17.73 -22.88 -0.76
C ARG A 279 16.71 -22.05 -1.55
N THR A 280 17.10 -21.63 -2.75
CA THR A 280 16.26 -20.85 -3.67
C THR A 280 16.13 -21.52 -5.05
N SER A 281 16.82 -22.64 -5.27
CA SER A 281 16.76 -23.41 -6.52
C SER A 281 16.16 -24.78 -6.25
N TYR A 282 15.17 -25.16 -7.05
CA TYR A 282 14.38 -26.37 -6.89
C TYR A 282 14.21 -27.08 -8.23
N PHE A 283 13.88 -28.33 -8.20
CA PHE A 283 13.37 -29.06 -9.33
C PHE A 283 11.84 -29.14 -9.26
N SER A 284 11.19 -29.30 -10.41
CA SER A 284 9.75 -29.54 -10.46
C SER A 284 9.36 -30.78 -9.65
N GLY A 285 8.30 -30.67 -8.84
CA GLY A 285 7.87 -31.73 -7.92
C GLY A 285 8.42 -31.60 -6.50
N GLU A 286 9.45 -30.80 -6.25
CA GLU A 286 9.97 -30.55 -4.90
C GLU A 286 9.09 -29.54 -4.14
N GLN A 287 9.18 -29.56 -2.81
CA GLN A 287 8.52 -28.60 -1.95
C GLN A 287 9.46 -27.45 -1.56
N PHE A 288 8.88 -26.26 -1.41
CA PHE A 288 9.62 -25.12 -0.89
C PHE A 288 9.99 -25.33 0.57
N SER A 289 11.19 -24.91 0.93
CA SER A 289 11.70 -24.94 2.32
C SER A 289 11.95 -23.52 2.83
N THR A 290 11.39 -23.21 3.98
CA THR A 290 11.61 -21.94 4.69
C THR A 290 12.87 -21.93 5.55
N ALA A 291 13.64 -23.02 5.59
CA ALA A 291 14.84 -23.14 6.43
C ALA A 291 15.81 -21.97 6.21
N GLY A 292 16.15 -21.24 7.28
CA GLY A 292 17.01 -20.05 7.23
C GLY A 292 16.32 -18.76 6.81
N MET A 293 15.03 -18.80 6.38
CA MET A 293 14.31 -17.61 5.96
C MET A 293 13.88 -16.76 7.15
N VAL A 294 14.12 -15.46 7.08
CA VAL A 294 13.63 -14.49 8.06
C VAL A 294 12.67 -13.52 7.39
N VAL A 295 11.49 -13.42 7.95
CA VAL A 295 10.46 -12.43 7.56
C VAL A 295 10.41 -11.35 8.63
N THR A 296 10.51 -10.10 8.22
CA THR A 296 10.46 -8.93 9.10
C THR A 296 9.18 -8.14 8.83
N ALA A 297 8.42 -7.88 9.89
CA ALA A 297 7.30 -6.95 9.87
C ALA A 297 7.78 -5.52 10.15
N TYR A 298 7.19 -4.57 9.46
CA TYR A 298 7.40 -3.12 9.63
C TYR A 298 6.07 -2.48 9.99
N TYR A 299 6.11 -1.54 10.92
CA TYR A 299 4.91 -0.91 11.50
C TYR A 299 4.86 0.58 11.20
N THR A 300 3.66 1.16 11.34
CA THR A 300 3.40 2.59 11.11
C THR A 300 4.14 3.53 12.05
N ASP A 301 4.71 3.01 13.16
CA ASP A 301 5.58 3.75 14.08
C ASP A 301 7.06 3.76 13.67
N GLY A 302 7.39 3.15 12.52
CA GLY A 302 8.77 2.97 12.07
C GLY A 302 9.50 1.79 12.73
N SER A 303 8.90 1.13 13.72
CA SER A 303 9.48 -0.06 14.34
C SER A 303 9.42 -1.26 13.40
N SER A 304 10.32 -2.23 13.60
CA SER A 304 10.35 -3.47 12.85
C SER A 304 10.83 -4.62 13.73
N GLY A 305 10.47 -5.83 13.35
CA GLY A 305 10.92 -7.03 14.06
C GLY A 305 10.67 -8.28 13.23
N ALA A 306 11.52 -9.31 13.46
CA ALA A 306 11.31 -10.62 12.86
C ALA A 306 10.01 -11.24 13.38
N VAL A 307 9.25 -11.84 12.47
CA VAL A 307 7.96 -12.48 12.79
C VAL A 307 8.00 -13.97 12.49
N THR A 308 7.23 -14.71 13.29
CA THR A 308 6.95 -16.13 13.11
C THR A 308 5.46 -16.31 12.83
N GLY A 309 5.03 -17.49 12.36
CA GLY A 309 3.62 -17.76 12.08
C GLY A 309 3.12 -17.18 10.74
N TYR A 310 4.04 -16.72 9.89
CA TYR A 310 3.70 -16.38 8.51
C TYR A 310 3.34 -17.66 7.71
N THR A 311 2.52 -17.52 6.71
CA THR A 311 2.16 -18.56 5.75
C THR A 311 2.84 -18.30 4.41
N TYR A 312 2.88 -19.30 3.55
CA TYR A 312 3.42 -19.14 2.19
C TYR A 312 2.64 -19.97 1.17
N SER A 313 2.73 -19.59 -0.07
CA SER A 313 2.08 -20.28 -1.19
C SER A 313 2.97 -20.23 -2.45
N PRO A 314 3.05 -21.36 -3.21
CA PRO A 314 2.41 -22.64 -2.99
C PRO A 314 3.04 -23.45 -1.84
N THR A 315 2.25 -24.25 -1.13
CA THR A 315 2.69 -25.15 -0.05
C THR A 315 2.96 -26.58 -0.55
N GLY A 316 2.46 -26.92 -1.72
CA GLY A 316 2.64 -28.22 -2.38
C GLY A 316 3.89 -28.29 -3.24
N ALA A 317 3.91 -29.34 -4.10
CA ALA A 317 4.96 -29.52 -5.07
C ALA A 317 5.08 -28.32 -6.03
N LEU A 318 6.30 -27.83 -6.20
CA LEU A 318 6.60 -26.72 -7.11
C LEU A 318 6.45 -27.16 -8.56
N ALA A 319 5.69 -26.42 -9.33
CA ALA A 319 5.51 -26.64 -10.77
C ALA A 319 6.59 -25.91 -11.58
N ALA A 320 6.84 -26.40 -12.78
CA ALA A 320 7.60 -25.67 -13.77
C ALA A 320 6.96 -24.27 -13.98
N GLY A 321 7.78 -23.22 -13.96
CA GLY A 321 7.28 -21.85 -14.09
C GLY A 321 7.00 -21.13 -12.78
N ASN A 322 7.02 -21.79 -11.62
CA ASN A 322 7.05 -21.06 -10.35
C ASN A 322 8.37 -20.29 -10.21
N THR A 323 8.28 -18.98 -10.18
CA THR A 323 9.44 -18.07 -10.03
C THR A 323 9.47 -17.37 -8.68
N THR A 324 8.36 -17.43 -7.95
CA THR A 324 8.22 -16.77 -6.64
C THR A 324 7.38 -17.62 -5.68
N ILE A 325 7.66 -17.45 -4.41
CA ILE A 325 6.82 -17.87 -3.28
C ILE A 325 6.20 -16.62 -2.67
N THR A 326 4.88 -16.56 -2.57
CA THR A 326 4.19 -15.51 -1.84
C THR A 326 4.20 -15.85 -0.36
N VAL A 327 4.68 -14.92 0.46
CA VAL A 327 4.70 -15.01 1.93
C VAL A 327 3.65 -14.05 2.47
N SER A 328 2.83 -14.50 3.40
CA SER A 328 1.74 -13.73 4.01
C SER A 328 1.86 -13.75 5.53
N TYR A 329 1.67 -12.61 6.16
CA TYR A 329 1.62 -12.46 7.62
C TYR A 329 0.42 -11.62 8.01
N THR A 330 -0.31 -12.07 9.04
CA THR A 330 -1.50 -11.41 9.57
C THR A 330 -1.30 -11.05 11.03
N GLU A 331 -1.58 -9.80 11.37
CA GLU A 331 -1.61 -9.30 12.75
C GLU A 331 -2.94 -8.58 12.99
N GLY A 332 -3.77 -9.11 13.89
CA GLY A 332 -5.16 -8.69 14.04
C GLY A 332 -5.94 -8.86 12.73
N ASP A 333 -6.53 -7.77 12.23
CA ASP A 333 -7.32 -7.78 10.99
C ASP A 333 -6.48 -7.39 9.75
N VAL A 334 -5.17 -7.16 9.90
CA VAL A 334 -4.31 -6.67 8.82
C VAL A 334 -3.42 -7.78 8.30
N THR A 335 -3.59 -8.11 7.02
CA THR A 335 -2.72 -9.05 6.30
C THR A 335 -1.84 -8.29 5.33
N LYS A 336 -0.54 -8.61 5.33
CA LYS A 336 0.44 -8.11 4.36
C LYS A 336 1.14 -9.27 3.68
N THR A 337 1.57 -9.04 2.45
CA THR A 337 2.24 -10.04 1.64
C THR A 337 3.58 -9.52 1.10
N THR A 338 4.49 -10.46 0.84
CA THR A 338 5.74 -10.21 0.12
C THR A 338 6.08 -11.44 -0.71
N THR A 339 7.11 -11.38 -1.52
CA THR A 339 7.52 -12.50 -2.37
C THR A 339 8.98 -12.87 -2.14
N GLN A 340 9.26 -14.18 -2.18
CA GLN A 340 10.60 -14.74 -2.24
C GLN A 340 10.83 -15.30 -3.65
N ALA A 341 11.86 -14.82 -4.34
CA ALA A 341 12.22 -15.34 -5.66
C ALA A 341 12.83 -16.74 -5.52
N ILE A 342 12.42 -17.62 -6.42
CA ILE A 342 12.96 -18.98 -6.55
C ILE A 342 13.21 -19.30 -8.04
N LYS A 343 14.00 -20.35 -8.27
CA LYS A 343 14.20 -20.92 -9.60
C LYS A 343 13.75 -22.39 -9.59
N VAL A 344 12.79 -22.75 -10.42
CA VAL A 344 12.36 -24.14 -10.58
C VAL A 344 12.81 -24.65 -11.94
N THR A 345 13.65 -25.70 -11.93
CA THR A 345 14.12 -26.38 -13.14
C THR A 345 13.19 -27.55 -13.42
N THR A 346 12.64 -27.60 -14.63
CA THR A 346 11.84 -28.73 -15.07
C THR A 346 12.73 -29.95 -15.29
N VAL A 347 12.40 -31.08 -14.68
CA VAL A 347 13.03 -32.37 -14.92
C VAL A 347 11.97 -33.32 -15.48
N ASN A 348 12.27 -33.91 -16.64
CA ASN A 348 11.42 -34.93 -17.27
C ASN A 348 11.88 -36.32 -16.80
N THR A 349 10.94 -37.19 -16.47
CA THR A 349 11.22 -38.60 -16.11
C THR A 349 11.76 -39.42 -17.29
N THR A 350 11.48 -39.01 -18.53
CA THR A 350 12.16 -39.58 -19.71
C THR A 350 13.52 -38.91 -19.86
N LEU A 351 14.60 -39.64 -19.65
CA LEU A 351 15.97 -39.10 -19.65
C LEU A 351 16.30 -38.33 -20.94
N ASP A 352 15.92 -38.86 -22.10
CA ASP A 352 16.19 -38.27 -23.41
C ASP A 352 15.50 -36.92 -23.65
N SER A 353 14.45 -36.62 -22.90
CA SER A 353 13.73 -35.36 -22.99
C SER A 353 14.39 -34.21 -22.22
N ASN A 354 15.48 -34.46 -21.51
CA ASN A 354 16.20 -33.46 -20.73
C ASN A 354 17.43 -32.93 -21.46
N SER A 355 17.77 -31.66 -21.28
CA SER A 355 19.06 -31.14 -21.73
C SER A 355 20.20 -31.70 -20.87
N TRP A 356 21.41 -31.76 -21.43
CA TRP A 356 22.60 -32.14 -20.65
C TRP A 356 22.81 -31.21 -19.45
N ALA A 357 22.49 -29.91 -19.56
CA ALA A 357 22.55 -28.97 -18.46
C ALA A 357 21.56 -29.32 -17.32
N THR A 358 20.35 -29.80 -17.65
CA THR A 358 19.37 -30.29 -16.66
C THR A 358 19.89 -31.55 -15.98
N ILE A 359 20.43 -32.53 -16.74
CA ILE A 359 21.00 -33.78 -16.22
C ILE A 359 22.16 -33.45 -15.26
N LYS A 360 23.04 -32.51 -15.65
CA LYS A 360 24.12 -32.04 -14.79
C LYS A 360 23.59 -31.43 -13.46
N ALA A 361 22.59 -30.57 -13.54
CA ALA A 361 22.02 -29.93 -12.35
C ALA A 361 21.42 -30.97 -11.37
N VAL A 362 20.75 -31.99 -11.88
CA VAL A 362 20.21 -33.11 -11.10
C VAL A 362 21.35 -33.94 -10.50
N SER A 363 22.39 -34.24 -11.32
CA SER A 363 23.58 -34.95 -10.87
C SER A 363 24.32 -34.21 -9.77
N ASP A 364 24.57 -32.89 -9.96
CA ASP A 364 25.25 -32.04 -8.95
C ASP A 364 24.46 -31.97 -7.63
N ALA A 365 23.15 -32.09 -7.68
CA ALA A 365 22.30 -32.17 -6.49
C ALA A 365 22.26 -33.57 -5.86
N GLY A 366 22.92 -34.56 -6.45
CA GLY A 366 22.91 -35.96 -5.98
C GLY A 366 21.54 -36.65 -6.09
N LYS A 367 20.70 -36.23 -7.05
CA LYS A 367 19.29 -36.66 -7.18
C LYS A 367 19.01 -37.45 -8.45
N GLY A 368 20.03 -38.00 -9.11
CA GLY A 368 19.86 -38.73 -10.36
C GLY A 368 18.87 -39.89 -10.26
N ASP A 369 19.00 -40.66 -9.21
CA ASP A 369 18.17 -41.83 -8.90
C ASP A 369 16.74 -41.49 -8.43
N ASN A 370 16.42 -40.20 -8.17
CA ASN A 370 15.04 -39.75 -7.92
C ASN A 370 14.23 -39.55 -9.21
N TYR A 371 14.91 -39.45 -10.35
CA TYR A 371 14.27 -39.10 -11.63
C TYR A 371 14.46 -40.18 -12.71
N TRP A 372 15.59 -40.91 -12.66
CA TRP A 372 15.96 -41.89 -13.72
C TRP A 372 16.47 -43.17 -13.10
N ASP A 373 16.32 -44.23 -13.85
CA ASP A 373 16.76 -45.57 -13.49
C ASP A 373 18.07 -45.97 -14.20
N VAL A 374 18.79 -46.94 -13.62
CA VAL A 374 19.91 -47.60 -14.30
C VAL A 374 19.40 -48.32 -15.56
N GLY A 375 20.02 -48.02 -16.70
CA GLY A 375 19.60 -48.50 -17.98
C GLY A 375 18.83 -47.49 -18.86
N ASP A 376 18.34 -46.39 -18.25
CA ASP A 376 17.70 -45.30 -19.00
C ASP A 376 18.67 -44.69 -20.01
N THR A 377 18.12 -44.29 -21.15
CA THR A 377 18.91 -43.90 -22.32
C THR A 377 18.73 -42.44 -22.69
N ARG A 378 19.81 -41.85 -23.20
CA ARG A 378 19.80 -40.56 -23.86
C ARG A 378 20.58 -40.63 -25.16
N ASN A 379 19.98 -40.14 -26.24
CA ASN A 379 20.63 -40.07 -27.52
C ASN A 379 21.77 -39.04 -27.54
N ILE A 380 22.90 -39.42 -28.05
CA ILE A 380 24.06 -38.56 -28.34
C ILE A 380 24.38 -38.61 -29.82
N VAL A 381 24.97 -37.53 -30.32
CA VAL A 381 25.46 -37.49 -31.72
C VAL A 381 26.98 -37.53 -31.70
N ILE A 382 27.54 -38.44 -32.51
CA ILE A 382 28.96 -38.50 -32.79
C ILE A 382 29.18 -37.96 -34.19
N ASN A 383 29.98 -36.90 -34.32
CA ASN A 383 30.26 -36.22 -35.58
C ASN A 383 31.71 -35.77 -35.62
N GLY A 384 32.51 -36.39 -36.44
CA GLY A 384 33.94 -36.11 -36.58
C GLY A 384 34.76 -37.35 -36.78
N ASN A 385 36.07 -37.21 -36.73
CA ASN A 385 37.02 -38.32 -36.88
C ASN A 385 37.40 -38.86 -35.50
N VAL A 386 37.47 -40.20 -35.42
CA VAL A 386 38.07 -40.93 -34.26
C VAL A 386 39.13 -41.85 -34.85
N GLY A 387 40.40 -41.50 -34.65
CA GLY A 387 41.47 -42.10 -35.42
C GLY A 387 41.23 -41.91 -36.94
N GLU A 388 41.30 -42.98 -37.70
CA GLU A 388 41.02 -43.03 -39.14
C GLU A 388 39.52 -43.18 -39.45
N SER A 389 38.68 -43.47 -38.47
CA SER A 389 37.24 -43.66 -38.66
C SER A 389 36.52 -42.34 -38.72
N VAL A 390 35.67 -42.14 -39.72
CA VAL A 390 34.88 -40.92 -39.94
C VAL A 390 33.43 -41.17 -39.59
N TYR A 391 32.93 -40.44 -38.57
CA TYR A 391 31.53 -40.49 -38.19
C TYR A 391 30.81 -39.22 -38.65
N LYS A 392 29.67 -39.38 -39.34
CA LYS A 392 28.88 -38.24 -39.86
C LYS A 392 27.51 -38.23 -39.20
N ASN A 393 27.39 -37.46 -38.12
CA ASN A 393 26.14 -37.28 -37.38
C ASN A 393 25.44 -38.60 -37.01
N ILE A 394 26.21 -39.62 -36.59
CA ILE A 394 25.60 -40.87 -36.12
C ILE A 394 24.93 -40.64 -34.78
N THR A 395 23.72 -41.15 -34.62
CA THR A 395 22.99 -41.11 -33.37
C THR A 395 23.10 -42.46 -32.70
N ILE A 396 23.53 -42.44 -31.42
CA ILE A 396 23.66 -43.63 -30.59
C ILE A 396 23.23 -43.27 -29.15
N ALA A 397 22.59 -44.20 -28.46
CA ALA A 397 22.23 -43.93 -27.08
C ALA A 397 23.41 -44.13 -26.12
N ALA A 398 23.63 -43.17 -25.23
CA ALA A 398 24.31 -43.40 -23.97
C ALA A 398 23.25 -43.82 -22.93
N PHE A 399 23.61 -44.71 -22.03
CA PHE A 399 22.70 -45.22 -20.98
C PHE A 399 23.34 -45.18 -19.62
N ILE A 400 22.51 -45.01 -18.57
CA ILE A 400 22.98 -44.95 -17.17
C ILE A 400 23.45 -46.34 -16.76
N ILE A 401 24.70 -46.41 -16.27
CA ILE A 401 25.30 -47.64 -15.73
C ILE A 401 25.37 -47.62 -14.20
N GLY A 402 25.24 -46.47 -13.56
CA GLY A 402 25.18 -46.34 -12.10
C GLY A 402 25.14 -44.91 -11.64
N PHE A 403 24.65 -44.71 -10.42
CA PHE A 403 24.63 -43.43 -9.70
C PHE A 403 25.68 -43.47 -8.60
N ASN A 404 26.46 -42.40 -8.49
CA ASN A 404 27.52 -42.29 -7.44
C ASN A 404 28.40 -43.53 -7.36
N HIS A 405 28.74 -44.11 -8.48
CA HIS A 405 29.53 -45.35 -8.56
C HIS A 405 30.87 -45.16 -7.84
N ASN A 406 31.17 -46.08 -6.93
CA ASN A 406 32.42 -46.10 -6.17
C ASN A 406 32.82 -44.70 -5.60
N SER A 407 31.86 -44.00 -4.98
CA SER A 407 31.93 -42.57 -4.62
C SER A 407 33.15 -42.20 -3.75
N ILE A 408 33.67 -43.13 -2.97
CA ILE A 408 34.90 -42.93 -2.14
C ILE A 408 36.12 -42.63 -3.02
N ILE A 409 36.19 -43.25 -4.22
CA ILE A 409 37.30 -43.11 -5.17
C ILE A 409 36.96 -42.12 -6.27
N GLU A 410 35.78 -42.26 -6.85
CA GLU A 410 35.37 -41.57 -8.07
C GLU A 410 34.64 -40.25 -7.79
N GLY A 411 34.32 -39.97 -6.50
CA GLY A 411 33.58 -38.77 -6.08
C GLY A 411 32.08 -38.96 -6.08
N ASN A 412 31.39 -38.07 -5.34
CA ASN A 412 29.93 -38.03 -5.23
C ASN A 412 29.29 -37.21 -6.33
N ASN A 413 27.98 -37.28 -6.40
CA ASN A 413 27.13 -36.47 -7.27
C ASN A 413 27.49 -36.64 -8.76
N LYS A 414 27.63 -37.93 -9.16
CA LYS A 414 27.93 -38.31 -10.54
C LYS A 414 26.91 -39.34 -11.04
N ILE A 415 26.41 -39.11 -12.24
CA ILE A 415 25.67 -40.10 -13.04
C ILE A 415 26.64 -40.68 -14.06
N HIS A 416 26.88 -41.97 -13.99
CA HIS A 416 27.79 -42.69 -14.90
C HIS A 416 27.02 -43.25 -16.07
N PHE A 417 27.50 -42.97 -17.25
CA PHE A 417 26.95 -43.44 -18.53
C PHE A 417 27.92 -44.34 -19.25
N GLN A 418 27.40 -45.21 -20.09
CA GLN A 418 28.17 -45.87 -21.13
C GLN A 418 27.58 -45.54 -22.51
N ILE A 419 28.45 -45.28 -23.48
CA ILE A 419 28.07 -45.04 -24.88
C ILE A 419 27.87 -46.38 -25.58
N GLY A 420 26.75 -46.54 -26.26
CA GLY A 420 26.49 -47.65 -27.10
C GLY A 420 25.31 -48.53 -26.68
N LYS A 421 24.07 -48.06 -27.00
CA LYS A 421 22.87 -48.91 -26.90
C LYS A 421 21.94 -48.66 -28.07
N ILE A 422 21.49 -49.69 -28.73
CA ILE A 422 20.45 -49.65 -29.79
C ILE A 422 19.47 -50.80 -29.52
N SER A 423 18.18 -50.51 -29.40
CA SER A 423 17.12 -51.49 -29.21
C SER A 423 17.45 -52.55 -28.13
N ASN A 424 17.94 -52.10 -26.98
CA ASN A 424 18.39 -52.94 -25.84
C ASN A 424 19.63 -53.79 -26.05
N LYS A 425 20.32 -53.69 -27.17
CA LYS A 425 21.62 -54.32 -27.41
C LYS A 425 22.74 -53.34 -27.11
N LEU A 426 23.80 -53.79 -26.44
CA LEU A 426 25.00 -52.98 -26.26
C LEU A 426 25.72 -52.91 -27.62
N ILE A 427 26.24 -51.72 -27.88
CA ILE A 427 26.92 -51.41 -29.15
C ILE A 427 28.35 -51.00 -28.87
N GLY A 428 29.26 -51.56 -29.61
CA GLY A 428 30.62 -51.10 -29.69
C GLY A 428 30.91 -50.44 -31.03
N LEU A 429 31.55 -49.29 -31.00
CA LEU A 429 32.04 -48.61 -32.20
C LEU A 429 33.24 -49.38 -32.74
N CYS A 430 33.22 -49.78 -34.00
CA CYS A 430 34.28 -50.47 -34.67
C CYS A 430 34.93 -49.58 -35.74
N ASP A 431 36.21 -49.78 -36.01
CA ASP A 431 36.86 -49.22 -37.21
C ASP A 431 36.85 -50.18 -38.37
N GLY A 432 37.36 -49.75 -39.52
CA GLY A 432 37.43 -50.55 -40.72
C GLY A 432 38.42 -51.73 -40.69
N ARG A 433 39.20 -51.85 -39.59
CA ARG A 433 40.19 -52.88 -39.34
C ARG A 433 39.83 -53.85 -38.21
N TYR A 434 38.62 -53.78 -37.73
CA TYR A 434 38.14 -54.62 -36.64
C TYR A 434 38.56 -56.11 -36.89
N GLY A 435 39.19 -56.67 -35.84
CA GLY A 435 39.65 -58.05 -35.85
C GLY A 435 41.05 -58.26 -36.43
N SER A 436 41.71 -57.23 -36.92
CA SER A 436 43.05 -57.30 -37.46
C SER A 436 44.09 -56.75 -36.50
N SER A 437 45.29 -57.36 -36.51
CA SER A 437 46.48 -56.76 -35.91
C SER A 437 46.90 -55.54 -36.75
N VAL A 438 47.08 -54.40 -36.15
CA VAL A 438 47.38 -53.12 -36.80
C VAL A 438 48.64 -52.48 -36.14
N SER A 439 49.63 -52.27 -36.98
CA SER A 439 50.78 -51.49 -36.53
C SER A 439 50.59 -50.03 -36.94
N GLY A 440 50.75 -49.10 -35.99
CA GLY A 440 50.59 -47.68 -36.24
C GLY A 440 49.34 -47.04 -35.60
N SER A 441 49.15 -45.76 -35.81
CA SER A 441 48.10 -44.96 -35.20
C SER A 441 46.82 -44.97 -36.08
N GLY A 442 45.68 -44.60 -35.48
CA GLY A 442 44.42 -44.36 -36.19
C GLY A 442 43.40 -45.48 -36.03
N TYR A 443 43.79 -46.65 -35.56
CA TYR A 443 42.92 -47.80 -35.40
C TYR A 443 42.50 -48.01 -33.94
N PHE A 444 41.41 -48.76 -33.70
CA PHE A 444 40.81 -48.97 -32.37
C PHE A 444 41.56 -50.08 -31.59
N SER A 445 42.88 -49.95 -31.52
CA SER A 445 43.77 -50.80 -30.74
C SER A 445 44.14 -50.12 -29.42
N MET A 446 44.50 -50.91 -28.40
CA MET A 446 44.92 -50.37 -27.09
C MET A 446 46.26 -49.64 -27.21
N ASN A 447 47.18 -50.16 -28.03
CA ASN A 447 48.46 -49.53 -28.36
C ASN A 447 48.79 -49.68 -29.85
N THR A 448 49.71 -48.88 -30.37
CA THR A 448 50.16 -48.88 -31.76
C THR A 448 51.08 -50.03 -32.08
N TYR A 449 51.55 -50.72 -31.06
CA TYR A 449 52.41 -51.90 -31.12
C TYR A 449 51.91 -52.94 -30.14
N ARG A 450 52.32 -54.21 -30.33
CA ARG A 450 51.96 -55.32 -29.50
C ARG A 450 52.69 -55.31 -28.15
N THR A 451 52.24 -54.41 -27.23
CA THR A 451 52.76 -54.24 -25.87
C THR A 451 51.69 -53.65 -24.97
N ASN A 452 51.61 -54.09 -23.73
CA ASN A 452 50.79 -53.46 -22.69
C ASN A 452 51.64 -52.64 -21.70
N ALA A 453 52.89 -52.36 -22.03
CA ALA A 453 53.78 -51.52 -21.20
C ALA A 453 53.13 -50.13 -20.98
N GLY A 454 53.16 -49.63 -19.72
CA GLY A 454 52.50 -48.40 -19.30
C GLY A 454 51.00 -48.56 -19.03
N GLY A 455 50.44 -49.76 -19.22
CA GLY A 455 49.06 -50.10 -18.90
C GLY A 455 48.04 -49.14 -19.51
N TRP A 456 46.95 -48.91 -18.79
CA TRP A 456 45.91 -47.91 -19.21
C TRP A 456 46.46 -46.51 -19.29
N ASN A 457 47.30 -46.07 -18.30
CA ASN A 457 47.80 -44.70 -18.23
C ASN A 457 48.46 -44.23 -19.53
N ASP A 458 49.30 -45.10 -20.13
CA ASP A 458 50.11 -44.73 -21.28
C ASP A 458 49.51 -45.22 -22.61
N SER A 459 48.36 -45.95 -22.56
CA SER A 459 47.75 -46.51 -23.75
C SER A 459 47.41 -45.47 -24.81
N TYR A 460 47.62 -45.81 -26.07
CA TYR A 460 47.19 -45.03 -27.24
C TYR A 460 45.66 -44.83 -27.25
N MET A 461 44.92 -45.85 -26.82
CA MET A 461 43.47 -45.80 -26.64
C MET A 461 43.05 -44.66 -25.73
N ARG A 462 43.60 -44.59 -24.52
CA ARG A 462 43.26 -43.57 -23.53
C ARG A 462 43.64 -42.17 -23.99
N LYS A 463 44.90 -42.00 -24.38
CA LYS A 463 45.49 -40.68 -24.64
C LYS A 463 44.97 -40.09 -25.94
N THR A 464 44.91 -40.87 -27.01
CA THR A 464 44.63 -40.35 -28.36
C THR A 464 43.20 -40.67 -28.82
N LEU A 465 42.78 -41.92 -28.82
CA LEU A 465 41.47 -42.28 -29.39
C LEU A 465 40.30 -41.78 -28.54
N LEU A 466 40.38 -41.91 -27.21
CA LEU A 466 39.37 -41.36 -26.31
C LEU A 466 39.60 -39.86 -26.08
N GLY A 467 40.85 -39.38 -26.15
CA GLY A 467 41.16 -37.97 -26.07
C GLY A 467 41.47 -37.43 -24.67
N ASN A 468 41.86 -38.31 -23.71
CA ASN A 468 42.20 -37.88 -22.35
C ASN A 468 43.58 -37.19 -22.26
N SER A 469 44.32 -36.99 -23.34
CA SER A 469 45.44 -36.06 -23.41
C SER A 469 45.03 -34.60 -23.43
N GLY A 470 43.75 -34.28 -23.62
CA GLY A 470 43.15 -32.98 -23.54
C GLY A 470 42.00 -32.90 -22.52
N THR A 471 41.16 -31.89 -22.64
CA THR A 471 39.98 -31.65 -21.78
C THR A 471 38.73 -31.50 -22.63
N PRO A 472 37.51 -31.60 -22.04
CA PRO A 472 36.25 -31.36 -22.75
C PRO A 472 36.16 -29.98 -23.42
N SER A 473 36.80 -28.96 -22.86
CA SER A 473 36.87 -27.60 -23.41
C SER A 473 37.89 -27.46 -24.55
N SER A 474 38.92 -28.33 -24.55
CA SER A 474 39.98 -28.34 -25.55
C SER A 474 40.31 -29.80 -25.92
N PRO A 475 39.39 -30.51 -26.63
CA PRO A 475 39.60 -31.91 -26.94
C PRO A 475 40.64 -32.07 -28.06
N PRO A 476 41.47 -33.11 -27.99
CA PRO A 476 42.41 -33.41 -29.07
C PRO A 476 41.67 -33.74 -30.36
N SER A 477 42.16 -33.24 -31.49
CA SER A 477 41.61 -33.60 -32.81
C SER A 477 41.65 -35.11 -33.07
N ASN A 478 40.73 -35.61 -33.86
CA ASN A 478 40.59 -37.04 -34.22
C ASN A 478 40.41 -37.94 -32.99
N SER A 479 39.83 -37.43 -31.92
CA SER A 479 39.47 -38.20 -30.72
C SER A 479 37.95 -38.31 -30.57
N LEU A 480 37.46 -39.30 -29.85
CA LEU A 480 36.04 -39.45 -29.54
C LEU A 480 35.54 -38.26 -28.72
N LEU A 481 36.37 -37.73 -27.81
CA LEU A 481 36.05 -36.51 -27.02
C LEU A 481 35.78 -35.30 -27.94
N ALA A 482 36.52 -35.17 -29.05
CA ALA A 482 36.27 -34.11 -30.03
C ALA A 482 35.01 -34.37 -30.89
N ALA A 483 34.68 -35.63 -31.12
CA ALA A 483 33.56 -36.03 -32.01
C ALA A 483 32.20 -35.98 -31.31
N ILE A 484 32.12 -35.98 -29.96
CA ILE A 484 30.85 -35.80 -29.22
C ILE A 484 30.47 -34.33 -29.16
N SER A 485 29.17 -34.04 -28.97
CA SER A 485 28.63 -32.69 -28.99
C SER A 485 29.20 -31.78 -27.89
N ALA A 486 29.30 -30.47 -28.15
CA ALA A 486 29.86 -29.50 -27.22
C ALA A 486 29.03 -29.36 -25.94
N ASP A 487 27.71 -29.49 -26.00
CA ASP A 487 26.82 -29.43 -24.86
C ASP A 487 27.01 -30.62 -23.90
N LEU A 488 27.27 -31.82 -24.41
CA LEU A 488 27.65 -32.97 -23.60
C LEU A 488 29.05 -32.74 -22.98
N ARG A 489 30.03 -32.32 -23.78
CA ARG A 489 31.37 -32.04 -23.26
C ARG A 489 31.35 -31.03 -22.11
N ALA A 490 30.51 -29.97 -22.20
CA ALA A 490 30.43 -28.94 -21.19
C ALA A 490 29.93 -29.40 -19.81
N VAL A 491 29.33 -30.60 -19.75
CA VAL A 491 28.79 -31.16 -18.49
C VAL A 491 29.56 -32.37 -17.99
N MET A 492 30.50 -32.88 -18.77
CA MET A 492 31.30 -34.04 -18.35
C MET A 492 32.14 -33.74 -17.12
N LYS A 493 32.12 -34.65 -16.16
CA LYS A 493 32.98 -34.65 -14.96
C LYS A 493 34.12 -35.60 -15.17
N ASP A 494 35.28 -35.25 -14.65
CA ASP A 494 36.39 -36.17 -14.57
C ASP A 494 36.10 -37.26 -13.53
N VAL A 495 36.64 -38.47 -13.81
CA VAL A 495 36.48 -39.61 -12.92
C VAL A 495 37.86 -40.22 -12.66
N ARG A 496 38.15 -40.46 -11.39
CA ARG A 496 39.39 -41.14 -11.00
C ARG A 496 39.21 -42.64 -11.17
N LYS A 497 40.00 -43.24 -12.07
CA LYS A 497 39.99 -44.69 -12.34
C LYS A 497 41.30 -45.35 -11.93
N PHE A 498 41.19 -46.44 -11.17
CA PHE A 498 42.33 -47.24 -10.77
C PHE A 498 42.43 -48.48 -11.63
N THR A 499 43.61 -48.75 -12.20
CA THR A 499 43.86 -49.83 -13.13
C THR A 499 45.36 -50.11 -13.10
N ASP A 500 45.78 -51.28 -13.59
CA ASP A 500 47.17 -51.55 -13.83
C ASP A 500 47.70 -50.56 -14.88
N ASN A 501 48.58 -49.66 -14.41
CA ASN A 501 49.18 -48.59 -15.22
C ASN A 501 50.68 -48.89 -15.51
N THR A 502 51.13 -50.11 -15.25
CA THR A 502 52.48 -50.55 -15.54
C THR A 502 52.49 -51.55 -16.67
N GLY A 503 51.58 -52.55 -16.66
CA GLY A 503 51.56 -53.64 -17.57
C GLY A 503 52.78 -54.57 -17.35
N GLY A 504 53.26 -55.16 -18.44
CA GLY A 504 54.46 -56.01 -18.42
C GLY A 504 54.24 -57.46 -17.97
N GLY A 505 52.98 -57.86 -17.83
CA GLY A 505 52.62 -59.26 -17.58
C GLY A 505 52.87 -59.71 -16.13
N ALA A 506 52.80 -58.80 -15.14
CA ALA A 506 52.95 -59.12 -13.73
C ALA A 506 51.70 -58.72 -12.92
N ASP A 507 51.33 -59.52 -11.94
CA ASP A 507 50.22 -59.30 -11.02
C ASP A 507 50.73 -58.68 -9.70
N HIS A 508 50.93 -57.37 -9.70
CA HIS A 508 51.50 -56.67 -8.55
C HIS A 508 50.64 -55.50 -8.11
N VAL A 509 50.42 -55.38 -6.80
CA VAL A 509 49.53 -54.34 -6.21
C VAL A 509 50.00 -52.91 -6.52
N SER A 510 51.30 -52.65 -6.57
CA SER A 510 51.88 -51.35 -6.85
C SER A 510 51.68 -50.87 -8.28
N TYR A 511 51.27 -51.74 -9.18
CA TYR A 511 50.99 -51.41 -10.57
C TYR A 511 49.60 -50.79 -10.75
N VAL A 512 48.70 -50.99 -9.77
CA VAL A 512 47.36 -50.43 -9.77
C VAL A 512 47.39 -49.01 -9.20
N THR A 513 47.37 -48.04 -10.10
CA THR A 513 47.42 -46.62 -9.78
C THR A 513 46.25 -45.87 -10.43
N GLY A 514 46.02 -44.62 -10.00
CA GLY A 514 44.89 -43.83 -10.47
C GLY A 514 45.19 -42.98 -11.71
N THR A 515 44.31 -42.99 -12.70
CA THR A 515 44.23 -41.97 -13.76
C THR A 515 42.99 -41.09 -13.57
N THR A 516 42.99 -39.89 -14.14
CA THR A 516 41.82 -39.03 -14.19
C THR A 516 41.36 -38.95 -15.63
N ASP A 517 40.11 -39.36 -15.90
CA ASP A 517 39.61 -39.56 -17.24
C ASP A 517 38.20 -38.93 -17.43
N TYR A 518 37.94 -38.28 -18.55
CA TYR A 518 36.62 -37.85 -18.99
C TYR A 518 35.87 -38.92 -19.74
N LEU A 519 36.59 -39.66 -20.60
CA LEU A 519 36.12 -40.87 -21.27
C LEU A 519 37.00 -42.05 -20.81
N PHE A 520 36.40 -43.16 -20.43
CA PHE A 520 37.14 -44.34 -19.95
C PHE A 520 36.49 -45.62 -20.48
N LEU A 521 37.30 -46.62 -20.74
CA LEU A 521 36.78 -47.98 -20.90
C LEU A 521 36.46 -48.54 -19.50
N LEU A 522 35.44 -49.39 -19.40
CA LEU A 522 35.21 -50.13 -18.18
C LEU A 522 36.33 -51.18 -17.98
N ALA A 523 36.67 -51.44 -16.72
CA ALA A 523 37.62 -52.52 -16.39
C ALA A 523 36.94 -53.89 -16.41
N GLU A 524 37.73 -54.95 -16.45
CA GLU A 524 37.21 -56.33 -16.38
C GLU A 524 36.32 -56.51 -15.11
N PHE A 525 36.78 -56.06 -13.93
CA PHE A 525 36.01 -56.14 -12.69
C PHE A 525 34.73 -55.28 -12.70
N GLU A 526 34.72 -54.12 -13.37
CA GLU A 526 33.57 -53.26 -13.49
C GLU A 526 32.46 -53.89 -14.35
N TYR A 527 32.80 -54.75 -15.31
CA TYR A 527 31.82 -55.53 -16.06
C TYR A 527 31.35 -56.79 -15.31
N HIS A 528 32.29 -57.55 -14.73
CA HIS A 528 32.01 -58.93 -14.31
C HIS A 528 31.84 -59.11 -12.80
N GLY A 529 32.24 -58.13 -11.96
CA GLY A 529 32.26 -58.25 -10.49
C GLY A 529 33.32 -59.23 -9.98
N SER A 530 34.11 -59.77 -10.87
CA SER A 530 35.25 -60.68 -10.64
C SER A 530 36.33 -60.39 -11.64
N ARG A 531 37.53 -60.87 -11.40
CA ARG A 531 38.62 -60.79 -12.35
C ARG A 531 38.97 -62.17 -12.85
N THR A 532 39.39 -62.27 -14.09
CA THR A 532 39.94 -63.49 -14.71
C THR A 532 41.37 -63.22 -15.18
N TYR A 533 41.58 -62.15 -15.91
CA TYR A 533 42.85 -61.86 -16.61
C TYR A 533 43.53 -60.57 -16.11
N ALA A 534 42.77 -59.64 -15.55
CA ALA A 534 43.29 -58.36 -15.03
C ALA A 534 44.19 -58.53 -13.79
N ASN A 535 44.94 -57.52 -13.43
CA ASN A 535 45.69 -57.46 -12.20
C ASN A 535 44.77 -57.69 -10.98
N SER A 536 45.15 -58.63 -10.09
CA SER A 536 44.32 -59.05 -8.95
C SER A 536 44.03 -57.91 -7.97
N ALA A 537 44.91 -56.92 -7.86
CA ALA A 537 44.74 -55.79 -7.00
C ALA A 537 43.72 -54.76 -7.49
N GLU A 538 43.28 -54.78 -8.76
CA GLU A 538 42.22 -53.90 -9.26
C GLU A 538 40.90 -54.05 -8.47
N LYS A 539 40.58 -55.26 -8.01
CA LYS A 539 39.42 -55.55 -7.14
C LYS A 539 39.35 -54.67 -5.88
N ASN A 540 40.49 -54.16 -5.36
CA ASN A 540 40.56 -53.35 -4.15
C ASN A 540 40.06 -51.91 -4.41
N TYR A 541 40.01 -51.48 -5.66
CA TYR A 541 39.72 -50.11 -6.09
C TYR A 541 38.52 -50.00 -7.01
N GLN A 542 38.03 -51.10 -7.52
CA GLN A 542 36.94 -51.14 -8.52
C GLN A 542 35.70 -51.79 -7.91
N LYS A 543 34.55 -51.42 -8.39
CA LYS A 543 33.26 -52.06 -8.11
C LYS A 543 32.56 -52.38 -9.43
N GLN A 544 31.74 -53.43 -9.44
CA GLN A 544 30.88 -53.74 -10.59
C GLN A 544 29.84 -52.64 -10.69
N TYR A 545 29.61 -52.13 -11.93
CA TYR A 545 28.55 -51.18 -12.17
C TYR A 545 27.16 -51.80 -11.99
N ASP A 546 26.22 -51.02 -11.44
CA ASP A 546 24.87 -51.48 -11.04
C ASP A 546 24.13 -52.10 -12.24
N TYR A 547 24.29 -51.54 -13.47
CA TYR A 547 23.74 -52.11 -14.69
C TYR A 547 24.15 -53.56 -14.88
N TYR A 548 25.43 -53.88 -14.76
CA TYR A 548 25.97 -55.23 -14.94
C TYR A 548 25.74 -56.15 -13.76
N LYS A 549 25.72 -55.59 -12.55
CA LYS A 549 25.36 -56.30 -11.31
C LYS A 549 23.93 -56.79 -11.33
N ALA A 550 23.01 -56.07 -12.01
CA ALA A 550 21.62 -56.47 -12.22
C ALA A 550 21.45 -57.65 -13.21
N GLY A 551 22.53 -58.17 -13.76
CA GLY A 551 22.53 -59.34 -14.66
C GLY A 551 22.32 -59.00 -16.14
N ASN A 552 22.36 -57.71 -16.49
CA ASN A 552 22.24 -57.29 -17.90
C ASN A 552 23.35 -57.83 -18.78
N SER A 553 23.08 -58.01 -20.06
CA SER A 553 24.01 -58.51 -21.06
C SER A 553 25.29 -57.67 -21.11
N LYS A 554 26.44 -58.36 -21.31
CA LYS A 554 27.74 -57.73 -21.55
C LYS A 554 28.19 -57.87 -23.00
N VAL A 555 27.37 -58.57 -23.84
CA VAL A 555 27.65 -58.77 -25.26
C VAL A 555 27.51 -57.46 -25.99
N HIS A 556 28.58 -56.99 -26.62
CA HIS A 556 28.56 -55.83 -27.50
C HIS A 556 28.34 -56.25 -28.93
N ASN A 557 27.64 -55.45 -29.70
CA ASN A 557 27.34 -55.68 -31.11
C ASN A 557 27.93 -54.56 -31.97
N ARG A 558 28.12 -54.79 -33.24
CA ARG A 558 28.64 -53.79 -34.17
C ARG A 558 27.60 -52.71 -34.43
N PHE A 559 28.02 -51.45 -34.48
CA PHE A 559 27.12 -50.34 -34.75
C PHE A 559 26.41 -50.48 -36.10
N GLU A 560 27.15 -50.84 -37.12
CA GLU A 560 26.62 -50.99 -38.51
C GLU A 560 25.75 -52.24 -38.67
N ASN A 561 25.88 -53.24 -37.79
CA ASN A 561 25.06 -54.44 -37.75
C ASN A 561 24.82 -54.90 -36.30
N PRO A 562 23.75 -54.43 -35.66
CA PRO A 562 23.46 -54.78 -34.28
C PRO A 562 23.16 -56.25 -33.99
N GLU A 563 23.13 -57.10 -35.00
CA GLU A 563 23.01 -58.54 -34.84
C GLU A 563 24.39 -59.27 -34.81
N SER A 564 25.46 -58.53 -35.08
CA SER A 564 26.83 -59.11 -35.11
C SER A 564 27.55 -58.80 -33.82
N ALA A 565 27.73 -59.78 -32.95
CA ALA A 565 28.51 -59.67 -31.72
C ALA A 565 29.97 -59.36 -32.00
N VAL A 566 30.56 -58.51 -31.14
CA VAL A 566 31.96 -58.07 -31.25
C VAL A 566 32.68 -58.12 -29.89
N ASN A 567 33.97 -58.34 -29.94
CA ASN A 567 34.86 -58.20 -28.81
C ASN A 567 35.05 -56.71 -28.50
N ALA A 568 34.83 -56.29 -27.26
CA ALA A 568 34.96 -54.90 -26.83
C ALA A 568 36.11 -54.76 -25.81
N TRP A 569 36.98 -53.77 -26.02
CA TRP A 569 38.09 -53.51 -25.10
C TRP A 569 37.61 -53.12 -23.71
N THR A 570 38.39 -53.62 -22.69
CA THR A 570 38.40 -53.07 -21.35
C THR A 570 39.70 -52.30 -21.14
N ARG A 571 39.78 -51.47 -20.06
CA ARG A 571 41.00 -50.73 -19.74
C ARG A 571 42.03 -51.57 -18.99
N SER A 572 41.69 -52.79 -18.52
CA SER A 572 42.57 -53.62 -17.71
C SER A 572 43.66 -54.25 -18.58
N ALA A 573 44.95 -54.04 -18.21
CA ALA A 573 46.06 -54.73 -18.82
C ALA A 573 46.01 -56.22 -18.42
N TYR A 574 46.39 -57.11 -19.34
CA TYR A 574 46.48 -58.53 -19.06
C TYR A 574 47.71 -58.82 -18.15
N ALA A 575 47.45 -59.33 -16.91
CA ALA A 575 48.47 -59.58 -15.92
C ALA A 575 49.32 -60.86 -16.22
N GLY A 576 48.90 -61.66 -17.15
CA GLY A 576 49.61 -62.91 -17.51
C GLY A 576 50.57 -62.78 -18.69
N ARG A 577 50.52 -61.64 -19.43
CA ARG A 577 51.35 -61.37 -20.61
C ARG A 577 51.67 -59.90 -20.73
N ASN A 578 52.77 -59.58 -21.43
CA ASN A 578 53.25 -58.19 -21.59
C ASN A 578 52.77 -57.51 -22.89
N ASP A 579 51.89 -58.15 -23.62
CA ASP A 579 51.50 -57.74 -24.97
C ASP A 579 49.99 -57.58 -25.23
N GLY A 580 49.14 -57.82 -24.19
CA GLY A 580 47.68 -57.80 -24.37
C GLY A 580 46.94 -57.04 -23.29
N PHE A 581 45.68 -56.74 -23.59
CA PHE A 581 44.67 -56.16 -22.70
C PHE A 581 43.46 -57.09 -22.57
N CYS A 582 42.70 -56.95 -21.49
CA CYS A 582 41.45 -57.67 -21.29
C CYS A 582 40.34 -57.05 -22.18
N LEU A 583 39.39 -57.91 -22.53
CA LEU A 583 38.20 -57.51 -23.33
C LEU A 583 36.97 -58.33 -22.88
N VAL A 584 35.80 -57.87 -23.27
CA VAL A 584 34.55 -58.64 -23.24
C VAL A 584 34.41 -59.36 -24.58
N TYR A 585 34.31 -60.70 -24.51
CA TYR A 585 34.19 -61.56 -25.68
C TYR A 585 32.78 -61.50 -26.30
N THR A 586 32.59 -62.04 -27.51
CA THR A 586 31.35 -62.06 -28.24
C THR A 586 30.18 -62.75 -27.52
N ASP A 587 30.42 -63.56 -26.54
CA ASP A 587 29.44 -64.22 -25.66
C ASP A 587 29.24 -63.51 -24.31
N GLY A 588 29.92 -62.37 -24.11
CA GLY A 588 29.87 -61.62 -22.85
C GLY A 588 30.81 -62.09 -21.77
N THR A 589 31.67 -63.11 -22.00
CA THR A 589 32.68 -63.61 -21.05
C THR A 589 33.95 -62.77 -21.10
N PRO A 590 34.77 -62.75 -20.00
CA PRO A 590 36.08 -62.12 -20.04
C PRO A 590 37.03 -62.87 -20.95
N SER A 591 37.84 -62.13 -21.70
CA SER A 591 38.89 -62.67 -22.58
C SER A 591 40.02 -61.63 -22.69
N THR A 592 41.04 -61.95 -23.51
CA THR A 592 42.20 -61.06 -23.78
C THR A 592 42.53 -61.06 -25.25
N ASP A 593 43.20 -59.98 -25.69
CA ASP A 593 43.75 -59.93 -27.05
C ASP A 593 45.04 -59.09 -27.05
N ASP A 594 45.76 -59.19 -28.18
CA ASP A 594 47.02 -58.45 -28.35
C ASP A 594 46.73 -56.96 -28.47
N ALA A 595 47.54 -56.13 -27.81
CA ALA A 595 47.33 -54.70 -27.66
C ALA A 595 47.24 -53.92 -28.97
N ASP A 596 47.79 -54.45 -30.07
CA ASP A 596 47.75 -53.88 -31.39
C ASP A 596 46.60 -54.42 -32.28
N THR A 597 45.70 -55.22 -31.73
CA THR A 597 44.53 -55.68 -32.45
C THR A 597 43.40 -54.62 -32.37
N SER A 598 42.73 -54.33 -33.51
CA SER A 598 41.57 -53.48 -33.51
C SER A 598 40.33 -54.18 -32.94
N ARG A 599 39.70 -53.64 -31.90
CA ARG A 599 38.48 -54.14 -31.27
C ARG A 599 37.49 -53.00 -31.04
N ALA A 600 36.30 -53.34 -30.61
CA ALA A 600 35.23 -52.34 -30.42
C ALA A 600 35.46 -51.44 -29.19
N LEU A 601 35.01 -50.17 -29.30
CA LEU A 601 34.98 -49.17 -28.22
C LEU A 601 33.57 -49.05 -27.65
N ALA A 602 33.49 -49.18 -26.34
CA ALA A 602 32.27 -48.94 -25.56
C ALA A 602 32.58 -48.10 -24.30
N PRO A 603 32.99 -46.86 -24.46
CA PRO A 603 33.49 -46.05 -23.32
C PRO A 603 32.39 -45.55 -22.43
N GLY A 604 32.76 -45.35 -21.15
CA GLY A 604 31.94 -44.63 -20.15
C GLY A 604 32.37 -43.18 -20.00
N PHE A 605 31.48 -42.39 -19.41
CA PHE A 605 31.69 -41.01 -18.96
C PHE A 605 30.83 -40.69 -17.75
N ALA A 606 31.08 -39.58 -17.06
CA ALA A 606 30.24 -39.13 -15.98
C ALA A 606 29.77 -37.67 -16.20
N VAL A 607 28.58 -37.41 -15.69
CA VAL A 607 27.99 -36.05 -15.63
C VAL A 607 27.74 -35.63 -14.19
#